data_b0f243b7ea9232ca8a47e58588625e03
#
_entry.id   b0f243b7ea9232ca8a47e58588625e03
#
_cell.length_a   1.000
_cell.length_b   1.000
_cell.length_c   1.000
_cell.angle_alpha   90.00
_cell.angle_beta   90.00
_cell.angle_gamma   90.00
#
_symmetry.space_group_name_H-M   'P 1'
#
loop_
_entity.id
_entity.type
_entity.pdbx_description
1 polymer ?
#
loop_
_entity_poly.entity_id
_entity_poly.type
_entity_poly.pdbx_seq_one_letter_code
_entity_poly.pdbx_strand_id
1 'polypeptide(L)'
;MKRIRNYSISGSKYFILGVIFLVTVIITFISMKFEQIMPSATTMADATLPTVAMDTEAGTQYNVLHGYTSELDSTLFYGNITPVAKDRKLTVTINTYGEDIEGVAYKIRSLEDKSLIENTEVSDYDNAGSSINVTFNIKNLLDTGKEYALEVVLKTKKHETVYYYTRIVYGVDYDLQKKLDFVMDFNACTFDDSRLKDIAGYLETSSSGDNTNYGKVNINCSLSQVGWGDLDPYVESDIMPEVISVDDDVAILRLSYRVGAANDYSSSDTYTCLLYTSPSPRDGLLS
;
A
#
# COMPACT_ATOMS: atom_id res chain seq x y z
N MET A 1 -16.66 -59.41 -65.12
CA MET A 1 -15.70 -58.39 -64.89
C MET A 1 -16.35 -57.21 -64.15
N LYS A 2 -16.14 -57.11 -62.80
CA LYS A 2 -16.62 -56.00 -61.98
C LYS A 2 -15.50 -54.97 -61.85
N ARG A 3 -15.69 -53.79 -62.44
CA ARG A 3 -14.77 -52.65 -62.31
C ARG A 3 -14.94 -52.04 -60.91
N ILE A 4 -13.93 -52.19 -60.02
CA ILE A 4 -13.89 -51.54 -58.74
C ILE A 4 -13.48 -50.06 -58.95
N ARG A 5 -14.38 -49.16 -58.57
CA ARG A 5 -14.18 -47.72 -58.64
C ARG A 5 -13.34 -47.28 -57.47
N ASN A 6 -12.04 -47.02 -57.72
CA ASN A 6 -11.17 -46.40 -56.71
C ASN A 6 -11.69 -44.99 -56.43
N TYR A 7 -12.37 -44.82 -55.32
CA TYR A 7 -12.66 -43.49 -54.76
C TYR A 7 -11.35 -42.93 -54.22
N SER A 8 -10.93 -41.82 -54.76
CA SER A 8 -9.77 -41.04 -54.31
C SER A 8 -10.03 -40.52 -52.90
N ILE A 9 -9.53 -41.22 -51.90
CA ILE A 9 -9.56 -40.82 -50.46
C ILE A 9 -8.63 -39.61 -50.17
N SER A 10 -7.81 -39.21 -51.16
CA SER A 10 -6.83 -38.13 -51.02
C SER A 10 -7.48 -36.74 -50.87
N GLY A 11 -8.48 -36.42 -51.67
CA GLY A 11 -9.11 -35.06 -51.64
C GLY A 11 -9.86 -34.77 -50.35
N SER A 12 -10.47 -35.79 -49.73
CA SER A 12 -11.21 -35.62 -48.48
C SER A 12 -10.32 -35.31 -47.29
N LYS A 13 -9.11 -35.86 -47.25
CA LYS A 13 -8.15 -35.59 -46.17
C LYS A 13 -7.63 -34.16 -46.21
N TYR A 14 -7.30 -33.65 -47.37
CA TYR A 14 -6.87 -32.24 -47.53
C TYR A 14 -8.00 -31.26 -47.26
N PHE A 15 -9.25 -31.62 -47.62
CA PHE A 15 -10.39 -30.80 -47.25
C PHE A 15 -10.59 -30.71 -45.73
N ILE A 16 -10.52 -31.83 -45.02
CA ILE A 16 -10.62 -31.87 -43.55
C ILE A 16 -9.49 -31.06 -42.90
N LEU A 17 -8.25 -31.20 -43.40
CA LEU A 17 -7.12 -30.45 -42.92
C LEU A 17 -7.30 -28.94 -43.13
N GLY A 18 -7.82 -28.52 -44.26
CA GLY A 18 -8.15 -27.14 -44.56
C GLY A 18 -9.22 -26.56 -43.63
N VAL A 19 -10.25 -27.36 -43.32
CA VAL A 19 -11.30 -26.94 -42.38
C VAL A 19 -10.74 -26.80 -40.95
N ILE A 20 -9.90 -27.75 -40.48
CA ILE A 20 -9.26 -27.65 -39.17
C ILE A 20 -8.36 -26.42 -39.09
N PHE A 21 -7.55 -26.15 -40.11
CA PHE A 21 -6.70 -24.94 -40.14
C PHE A 21 -7.53 -23.67 -40.09
N LEU A 22 -8.63 -23.59 -40.85
CA LEU A 22 -9.49 -22.42 -40.86
C LEU A 22 -10.19 -22.20 -39.50
N VAL A 23 -10.63 -23.26 -38.84
CA VAL A 23 -11.22 -23.21 -37.50
C VAL A 23 -10.17 -22.74 -36.46
N THR A 24 -8.93 -23.25 -36.52
CA THR A 24 -7.87 -22.82 -35.64
C THR A 24 -7.52 -21.34 -35.84
N VAL A 25 -7.45 -20.86 -37.07
CA VAL A 25 -7.21 -19.44 -37.35
C VAL A 25 -8.36 -18.56 -36.81
N ILE A 26 -9.61 -19.01 -36.98
CA ILE A 26 -10.76 -18.29 -36.43
C ILE A 26 -10.71 -18.24 -34.89
N ILE A 27 -10.39 -19.36 -34.24
CA ILE A 27 -10.29 -19.43 -32.77
C ILE A 27 -9.17 -18.53 -32.28
N THR A 28 -7.99 -18.56 -32.91
CA THR A 28 -6.88 -17.65 -32.52
C THR A 28 -7.25 -16.20 -32.75
N PHE A 29 -7.92 -15.86 -33.82
CA PHE A 29 -8.36 -14.49 -34.10
C PHE A 29 -9.41 -14.00 -33.08
N ILE A 30 -10.34 -14.88 -32.69
CA ILE A 30 -11.32 -14.60 -31.63
C ILE A 30 -10.60 -14.42 -30.27
N SER A 31 -9.65 -15.29 -29.94
CA SER A 31 -8.86 -15.18 -28.70
C SER A 31 -8.07 -13.86 -28.62
N MET A 32 -7.40 -13.48 -29.72
CA MET A 32 -6.69 -12.19 -29.80
C MET A 32 -7.63 -10.99 -29.67
N LYS A 33 -8.86 -11.09 -30.23
CA LYS A 33 -9.86 -10.03 -30.03
C LYS A 33 -10.44 -10.02 -28.62
N PHE A 34 -10.53 -11.17 -27.97
CA PHE A 34 -11.00 -11.28 -26.58
C PHE A 34 -9.98 -10.70 -25.60
N GLU A 35 -8.68 -10.89 -25.84
CA GLU A 35 -7.61 -10.25 -25.03
C GLU A 35 -7.60 -8.73 -25.21
N GLN A 36 -7.95 -8.21 -26.39
CA GLN A 36 -8.09 -6.76 -26.60
C GLN A 36 -9.37 -6.14 -25.99
N ILE A 37 -10.38 -6.96 -25.64
CA ILE A 37 -11.64 -6.49 -25.05
C ILE A 37 -11.61 -6.59 -23.53
N MET A 38 -10.66 -7.32 -22.94
CA MET A 38 -10.42 -7.22 -21.50
C MET A 38 -9.69 -5.90 -21.24
N PRO A 39 -10.33 -4.93 -20.57
CA PRO A 39 -9.59 -3.76 -20.11
C PRO A 39 -8.51 -4.28 -19.13
N SER A 40 -7.26 -4.22 -19.55
CA SER A 40 -6.11 -4.62 -18.72
C SER A 40 -5.81 -3.63 -17.61
N ALA A 41 -6.69 -2.70 -17.37
CA ALA A 41 -6.70 -1.85 -16.21
C ALA A 41 -8.08 -1.98 -15.58
N THR A 42 -8.19 -2.76 -14.53
CA THR A 42 -9.17 -2.46 -13.50
C THR A 42 -8.73 -1.12 -12.90
N THR A 43 -9.16 -0.03 -13.52
CA THR A 43 -9.24 1.23 -12.80
C THR A 43 -10.10 0.92 -11.58
N MET A 44 -9.47 0.86 -10.41
CA MET A 44 -10.24 0.85 -9.18
C MET A 44 -11.17 2.06 -9.28
N ALA A 45 -12.46 1.82 -9.09
CA ALA A 45 -13.40 2.92 -8.95
C ALA A 45 -12.86 3.87 -7.87
N ASP A 46 -13.05 5.17 -8.07
CA ASP A 46 -12.69 6.16 -7.06
C ASP A 46 -13.19 5.72 -5.69
N ALA A 47 -12.39 5.99 -4.67
CA ALA A 47 -12.74 5.61 -3.30
C ALA A 47 -14.15 6.12 -2.98
N THR A 48 -15.08 5.19 -2.78
CA THR A 48 -16.49 5.52 -2.52
C THR A 48 -16.75 5.72 -1.04
N LEU A 49 -15.82 5.30 -0.18
CA LEU A 49 -15.88 5.44 1.27
C LEU A 49 -14.83 6.44 1.74
N PRO A 50 -15.10 7.20 2.81
CA PRO A 50 -14.09 8.00 3.47
C PRO A 50 -12.86 7.17 3.82
N THR A 51 -11.69 7.81 3.92
CA THR A 51 -10.46 7.19 4.45
C THR A 51 -10.04 7.89 5.73
N VAL A 52 -9.35 7.17 6.60
CA VAL A 52 -8.82 7.67 7.87
C VAL A 52 -7.31 7.52 7.85
N ALA A 53 -6.58 8.63 7.90
CA ALA A 53 -5.13 8.64 8.02
C ALA A 53 -4.72 9.02 9.44
N MET A 54 -3.63 8.46 9.94
CA MET A 54 -3.03 8.89 11.19
C MET A 54 -2.10 10.06 10.94
N ASP A 55 -2.04 11.02 11.88
CA ASP A 55 -1.17 12.18 11.79
C ASP A 55 -0.11 12.14 12.89
N THR A 56 1.12 12.50 12.54
CA THR A 56 2.14 12.84 13.54
C THR A 56 1.84 14.22 14.14
N GLU A 57 2.52 14.58 15.24
CA GLU A 57 2.42 15.93 15.79
C GLU A 57 2.84 17.03 14.81
N ALA A 58 3.73 16.72 13.87
CA ALA A 58 4.15 17.64 12.81
C ALA A 58 3.15 17.71 11.64
N GLY A 59 2.09 16.89 11.64
CA GLY A 59 1.07 16.86 10.59
C GLY A 59 1.42 15.97 9.40
N THR A 60 2.42 15.09 9.53
CA THR A 60 2.73 14.09 8.51
C THR A 60 1.73 12.95 8.58
N GLN A 61 1.05 12.68 7.47
CA GLN A 61 0.08 11.58 7.37
C GLN A 61 0.76 10.25 7.12
N TYR A 62 0.24 9.20 7.77
CA TYR A 62 0.69 7.83 7.62
C TYR A 62 -0.46 6.86 7.94
N ASN A 63 -0.29 5.57 7.69
CA ASN A 63 -1.29 4.53 7.98
C ASN A 63 -2.69 4.89 7.48
N VAL A 64 -2.85 5.08 6.17
CA VAL A 64 -4.19 5.32 5.60
C VAL A 64 -5.05 4.06 5.71
N LEU A 65 -6.13 4.15 6.45
CA LEU A 65 -7.09 3.08 6.69
C LEU A 65 -8.24 3.16 5.69
N HIS A 66 -8.59 2.02 5.13
CA HIS A 66 -9.74 1.86 4.24
C HIS A 66 -10.96 1.35 5.00
N GLY A 67 -12.14 1.86 4.64
CA GLY A 67 -13.38 1.59 5.34
C GLY A 67 -14.00 0.23 4.99
N TYR A 68 -14.66 -0.36 5.98
CA TYR A 68 -15.51 -1.55 5.85
C TYR A 68 -16.95 -1.18 6.18
N THR A 69 -17.91 -1.64 5.40
CA THR A 69 -19.35 -1.37 5.62
C THR A 69 -20.00 -2.34 6.62
N SER A 70 -19.23 -3.27 7.15
CA SER A 70 -19.67 -4.19 8.20
C SER A 70 -18.63 -4.27 9.31
N GLU A 71 -19.09 -4.39 10.56
CA GLU A 71 -18.20 -4.55 11.71
C GLU A 71 -17.48 -5.91 11.63
N LEU A 72 -16.17 -5.88 11.79
CA LEU A 72 -15.30 -7.05 11.80
C LEU A 72 -14.60 -7.17 13.17
N ASP A 73 -14.02 -8.31 13.47
CA ASP A 73 -13.22 -8.49 14.68
C ASP A 73 -11.91 -7.70 14.57
N SER A 74 -11.85 -6.54 15.22
CA SER A 74 -10.69 -5.62 15.19
C SER A 74 -9.39 -6.27 15.67
N THR A 75 -9.47 -7.34 16.48
CA THR A 75 -8.29 -8.04 17.02
C THR A 75 -7.59 -8.92 15.98
N LEU A 76 -8.15 -9.08 14.80
CA LEU A 76 -7.57 -9.86 13.70
C LEU A 76 -6.80 -9.02 12.67
N PHE A 77 -6.73 -7.70 12.85
CA PHE A 77 -6.05 -6.80 11.92
C PHE A 77 -4.60 -6.58 12.35
N TYR A 78 -3.65 -7.00 11.51
CA TYR A 78 -2.19 -6.93 11.76
C TYR A 78 -1.43 -6.13 10.68
N GLY A 79 -2.14 -5.38 9.84
CA GLY A 79 -1.56 -4.73 8.66
C GLY A 79 -0.59 -3.59 8.98
N ASN A 80 -0.92 -2.77 9.97
CA ASN A 80 -0.12 -1.63 10.39
C ASN A 80 -0.22 -1.40 11.90
N ILE A 81 0.69 -0.58 12.43
CA ILE A 81 0.73 -0.19 13.83
C ILE A 81 0.91 1.32 13.96
N THR A 82 0.20 1.93 14.90
CA THR A 82 0.20 3.36 15.17
C THR A 82 0.74 3.62 16.57
N PRO A 83 1.91 4.24 16.72
CA PRO A 83 2.39 4.69 18.02
C PRO A 83 1.48 5.76 18.63
N VAL A 84 1.21 5.62 19.91
CA VAL A 84 0.49 6.60 20.71
C VAL A 84 1.41 7.12 21.81
N ALA A 85 1.68 8.42 21.77
CA ALA A 85 2.57 9.07 22.72
C ALA A 85 2.02 9.07 24.16
N LYS A 86 2.85 9.44 25.12
CA LYS A 86 2.50 9.45 26.56
C LYS A 86 1.35 10.37 26.93
N ASP A 87 1.08 11.38 26.12
CA ASP A 87 -0.05 12.29 26.29
C ASP A 87 -1.39 11.66 25.94
N ARG A 88 -1.37 10.44 25.36
CA ARG A 88 -2.53 9.63 24.96
C ARG A 88 -3.43 10.30 23.93
N LYS A 89 -2.85 11.15 23.11
CA LYS A 89 -3.56 11.76 21.99
C LYS A 89 -3.19 11.05 20.70
N LEU A 90 -4.17 10.87 19.85
CA LEU A 90 -3.98 10.39 18.50
C LEU A 90 -4.77 11.29 17.56
N THR A 91 -4.08 12.04 16.72
CA THR A 91 -4.71 12.87 15.71
C THR A 91 -4.90 12.05 14.42
N VAL A 92 -6.06 12.22 13.82
CA VAL A 92 -6.42 11.55 12.56
C VAL A 92 -7.03 12.55 11.60
N THR A 93 -6.74 12.37 10.34
CA THR A 93 -7.36 13.10 9.23
C THR A 93 -8.34 12.17 8.51
N ILE A 94 -9.59 12.59 8.41
CA ILE A 94 -10.66 11.90 7.69
C ILE A 94 -10.84 12.58 6.35
N ASN A 95 -10.50 11.91 5.25
CA ASN A 95 -10.81 12.38 3.90
C ASN A 95 -12.21 11.90 3.51
N THR A 96 -13.14 12.83 3.38
CA THR A 96 -14.57 12.51 3.25
C THR A 96 -14.99 12.10 1.85
N TYR A 97 -14.25 12.51 0.82
CA TYR A 97 -14.61 12.36 -0.60
C TYR A 97 -16.04 12.83 -0.92
N GLY A 98 -16.49 13.87 -0.21
CA GLY A 98 -17.82 14.45 -0.39
C GLY A 98 -18.93 13.69 0.36
N GLU A 99 -18.58 12.78 1.26
CA GLU A 99 -19.53 12.13 2.18
C GLU A 99 -19.75 13.00 3.42
N ASP A 100 -21.00 13.16 3.84
CA ASP A 100 -21.37 13.86 5.08
C ASP A 100 -21.09 12.96 6.29
N ILE A 101 -20.21 13.38 7.20
CA ILE A 101 -19.88 12.68 8.44
C ILE A 101 -20.82 13.17 9.56
N GLU A 102 -21.65 12.30 10.09
CA GLU A 102 -22.61 12.59 11.14
C GLU A 102 -22.09 12.27 12.55
N GLY A 103 -21.04 11.45 12.65
CA GLY A 103 -20.44 11.10 13.92
C GLY A 103 -19.13 10.36 13.77
N VAL A 104 -18.24 10.57 14.75
CA VAL A 104 -16.96 9.92 14.87
C VAL A 104 -16.85 9.26 16.23
N ALA A 105 -16.46 8.01 16.27
CA ALA A 105 -16.20 7.28 17.51
C ALA A 105 -14.95 6.39 17.35
N TYR A 106 -14.37 5.97 18.48
CA TYR A 106 -13.32 4.96 18.48
C TYR A 106 -13.51 3.95 19.60
N LYS A 107 -13.04 2.73 19.36
CA LYS A 107 -13.00 1.65 20.35
C LYS A 107 -11.59 1.10 20.45
N ILE A 108 -11.16 0.79 21.68
CA ILE A 108 -9.88 0.13 21.96
C ILE A 108 -10.15 -1.21 22.62
N ARG A 109 -9.52 -2.27 22.08
CA ARG A 109 -9.66 -3.63 22.63
C ARG A 109 -8.28 -4.22 22.93
N SER A 110 -8.23 -5.03 23.98
CA SER A 110 -7.10 -5.90 24.26
C SER A 110 -6.94 -6.97 23.16
N LEU A 111 -5.72 -7.20 22.71
CA LEU A 111 -5.41 -8.29 21.78
C LEU A 111 -5.36 -9.66 22.47
N GLU A 112 -5.16 -9.71 23.80
CA GLU A 112 -5.01 -10.95 24.56
C GLU A 112 -6.37 -11.63 24.80
N ASP A 113 -7.32 -10.89 25.37
CA ASP A 113 -8.61 -11.41 25.81
C ASP A 113 -9.81 -10.80 25.06
N LYS A 114 -9.53 -9.93 24.08
CA LYS A 114 -10.52 -9.21 23.26
C LYS A 114 -11.45 -8.29 24.03
N SER A 115 -11.14 -8.03 25.31
CA SER A 115 -11.97 -7.15 26.15
C SER A 115 -11.99 -5.73 25.60
N LEU A 116 -13.17 -5.10 25.70
CA LEU A 116 -13.34 -3.69 25.36
C LEU A 116 -12.74 -2.84 26.49
N ILE A 117 -11.73 -2.05 26.18
CA ILE A 117 -11.04 -1.16 27.12
C ILE A 117 -11.69 0.22 27.08
N GLU A 118 -11.94 0.74 25.88
CA GLU A 118 -12.51 2.06 25.68
C GLU A 118 -13.49 2.09 24.51
N ASN A 119 -14.55 2.89 24.65
CA ASN A 119 -15.50 3.21 23.58
C ASN A 119 -15.93 4.66 23.79
N THR A 120 -15.49 5.55 22.91
CA THR A 120 -15.67 6.99 23.07
C THR A 120 -16.21 7.59 21.78
N GLU A 121 -17.30 8.36 21.90
CA GLU A 121 -17.78 9.25 20.84
C GLU A 121 -17.03 10.57 20.92
N VAL A 122 -16.58 11.08 19.75
CA VAL A 122 -15.87 12.34 19.66
C VAL A 122 -16.82 13.40 19.11
N SER A 123 -16.96 14.48 19.86
CA SER A 123 -17.86 15.59 19.50
C SER A 123 -17.12 16.88 19.13
N ASP A 124 -15.82 16.94 19.40
CA ASP A 124 -15.00 18.14 19.18
C ASP A 124 -14.18 17.99 17.88
N TYR A 125 -14.81 18.28 16.77
CA TYR A 125 -14.18 18.37 15.45
C TYR A 125 -15.00 19.30 14.53
N ASP A 126 -14.31 19.96 13.61
CA ASP A 126 -14.94 20.81 12.60
C ASP A 126 -15.33 19.95 11.39
N ASN A 127 -16.63 19.89 11.11
CA ASN A 127 -17.20 19.09 10.01
C ASN A 127 -17.34 19.91 8.72
N ALA A 128 -16.48 20.88 8.49
CA ALA A 128 -16.53 21.74 7.34
C ALA A 128 -15.41 21.43 6.35
N GLY A 129 -15.69 20.64 5.31
CA GLY A 129 -14.76 20.46 4.19
C GLY A 129 -14.59 19.04 3.67
N SER A 130 -13.66 18.85 2.76
CA SER A 130 -13.28 17.57 2.18
C SER A 130 -12.39 16.74 3.11
N SER A 131 -11.85 17.35 4.16
CA SER A 131 -10.95 16.74 5.14
C SER A 131 -11.29 17.24 6.53
N ILE A 132 -11.38 16.36 7.49
CA ILE A 132 -11.76 16.62 8.89
C ILE A 132 -10.63 16.14 9.79
N ASN A 133 -10.09 17.00 10.64
CA ASN A 133 -9.10 16.65 11.64
C ASN A 133 -9.78 16.35 12.97
N VAL A 134 -9.48 15.19 13.53
CA VAL A 134 -10.07 14.72 14.79
C VAL A 134 -8.97 14.26 15.73
N THR A 135 -9.04 14.64 17.01
CA THR A 135 -8.12 14.14 18.04
C THR A 135 -8.81 13.18 18.99
N PHE A 136 -8.35 11.95 19.04
CA PHE A 136 -8.75 10.95 20.01
C PHE A 136 -8.00 11.18 21.30
N ASN A 137 -8.71 11.45 22.40
CA ASN A 137 -8.14 11.59 23.73
C ASN A 137 -8.42 10.29 24.51
N ILE A 138 -7.45 9.39 24.54
CA ILE A 138 -7.56 8.08 25.18
C ILE A 138 -7.55 8.26 26.70
N LYS A 139 -8.66 7.91 27.35
CA LYS A 139 -8.88 8.14 28.78
C LYS A 139 -8.40 7.00 29.65
N ASN A 140 -8.59 5.77 29.14
CA ASN A 140 -8.25 4.58 29.90
C ASN A 140 -6.74 4.33 29.92
N LEU A 141 -6.29 3.64 30.96
CA LEU A 141 -4.90 3.27 31.12
C LEU A 141 -4.54 2.14 30.15
N LEU A 142 -3.49 2.37 29.38
CA LEU A 142 -2.86 1.39 28.53
C LEU A 142 -1.48 1.07 29.08
N ASP A 143 -1.05 -0.19 28.94
CA ASP A 143 0.29 -0.61 29.36
C ASP A 143 1.33 -0.15 28.32
N THR A 144 2.45 0.41 28.78
CA THR A 144 3.52 0.89 27.92
C THR A 144 4.14 -0.27 27.12
N GLY A 145 4.32 -0.07 25.83
CA GLY A 145 4.90 -1.06 24.91
C GLY A 145 3.96 -2.21 24.54
N LYS A 146 2.73 -2.21 25.07
CA LYS A 146 1.72 -3.22 24.73
C LYS A 146 0.89 -2.76 23.53
N GLU A 147 0.57 -3.72 22.66
CA GLU A 147 -0.28 -3.48 21.50
C GLU A 147 -1.76 -3.70 21.81
N TYR A 148 -2.60 -2.88 21.18
CA TYR A 148 -4.05 -2.92 21.28
C TYR A 148 -4.68 -2.80 19.90
N ALA A 149 -5.88 -3.32 19.72
CA ALA A 149 -6.68 -3.05 18.54
C ALA A 149 -7.41 -1.70 18.68
N LEU A 150 -7.27 -0.85 17.67
CA LEU A 150 -8.05 0.38 17.51
C LEU A 150 -9.05 0.19 16.38
N GLU A 151 -10.30 0.47 16.67
CA GLU A 151 -11.40 0.56 15.70
C GLU A 151 -11.87 2.00 15.66
N VAL A 152 -11.84 2.63 14.48
CA VAL A 152 -12.46 3.93 14.24
C VAL A 152 -13.79 3.70 13.55
N VAL A 153 -14.83 4.39 14.01
CA VAL A 153 -16.20 4.23 13.52
C VAL A 153 -16.70 5.58 13.04
N LEU A 154 -17.04 5.66 11.77
CA LEU A 154 -17.69 6.84 11.19
C LEU A 154 -19.16 6.55 10.94
N LYS A 155 -20.04 7.44 11.42
CA LYS A 155 -21.43 7.49 11.00
C LYS A 155 -21.53 8.42 9.81
N THR A 156 -22.00 7.92 8.69
CA THR A 156 -22.10 8.68 7.45
C THR A 156 -23.55 8.69 6.98
N LYS A 157 -23.91 9.73 6.22
CA LYS A 157 -25.28 9.86 5.71
C LYS A 157 -25.62 8.82 4.64
N LYS A 158 -24.66 8.45 3.83
CA LYS A 158 -24.89 7.58 2.67
C LYS A 158 -24.71 6.09 2.98
N HIS A 159 -23.72 5.74 3.82
CA HIS A 159 -23.33 4.36 4.10
C HIS A 159 -23.66 3.90 5.52
N GLU A 160 -24.42 4.73 6.31
CA GLU A 160 -24.78 4.51 7.70
C GLU A 160 -23.52 4.44 8.61
N THR A 161 -22.87 3.29 8.69
CA THR A 161 -21.70 3.11 9.56
C THR A 161 -20.54 2.50 8.77
N VAL A 162 -19.36 3.10 8.90
CA VAL A 162 -18.11 2.62 8.28
C VAL A 162 -17.06 2.40 9.36
N TYR A 163 -16.38 1.28 9.30
CA TYR A 163 -15.43 0.81 10.30
C TYR A 163 -14.01 0.79 9.74
N TYR A 164 -13.03 1.18 10.55
CA TYR A 164 -11.61 1.21 10.20
C TYR A 164 -10.80 0.56 11.29
N TYR A 165 -9.75 -0.18 10.95
CA TYR A 165 -9.03 -1.02 11.89
C TYR A 165 -7.52 -0.81 11.76
N THR A 166 -6.85 -0.64 12.91
CA THR A 166 -5.39 -0.63 13.03
C THR A 166 -5.01 -1.15 14.42
N ARG A 167 -3.72 -1.41 14.63
CA ARG A 167 -3.17 -1.61 15.97
C ARG A 167 -2.58 -0.30 16.46
N ILE A 168 -2.58 -0.13 17.77
CA ILE A 168 -1.86 0.93 18.45
C ILE A 168 -0.87 0.34 19.44
N VAL A 169 0.25 1.02 19.66
CA VAL A 169 1.20 0.73 20.75
C VAL A 169 1.40 1.99 21.56
N TYR A 170 1.30 1.86 22.90
CA TYR A 170 1.26 3.02 23.78
C TYR A 170 2.59 3.28 24.48
N GLY A 171 2.91 4.56 24.64
CA GLY A 171 3.77 5.10 25.66
C GLY A 171 5.18 5.44 25.24
N VAL A 172 5.54 5.22 23.98
CA VAL A 172 6.86 5.59 23.47
C VAL A 172 6.69 6.35 22.16
N ASP A 173 7.46 7.39 21.98
CA ASP A 173 7.43 8.21 20.76
C ASP A 173 8.12 7.51 19.58
N TYR A 174 9.02 6.57 19.84
CA TYR A 174 9.81 5.85 18.83
C TYR A 174 10.51 6.74 17.78
N ASP A 175 10.62 8.06 18.01
CA ASP A 175 11.12 9.03 17.01
C ASP A 175 10.45 8.88 15.62
N LEU A 176 9.15 8.57 15.60
CA LEU A 176 8.42 8.19 14.38
C LEU A 176 8.55 9.24 13.28
N GLN A 177 8.46 10.54 13.62
CA GLN A 177 8.59 11.60 12.62
C GLN A 177 9.93 11.53 11.90
N LYS A 178 11.04 11.36 12.63
CA LYS A 178 12.38 11.26 12.03
C LYS A 178 12.50 10.02 11.12
N LYS A 179 11.91 8.90 11.53
CA LYS A 179 11.91 7.66 10.75
C LYS A 179 11.09 7.83 9.47
N LEU A 180 9.94 8.49 9.52
CA LEU A 180 9.12 8.83 8.37
C LEU A 180 9.87 9.78 7.41
N ASP A 181 10.46 10.85 7.94
CA ASP A 181 11.22 11.82 7.15
C ASP A 181 12.38 11.15 6.44
N PHE A 182 13.12 10.28 7.13
CA PHE A 182 14.22 9.54 6.54
C PHE A 182 13.76 8.64 5.38
N VAL A 183 12.69 7.88 5.59
CA VAL A 183 12.16 6.95 4.57
C VAL A 183 11.63 7.70 3.35
N MET A 184 10.92 8.80 3.56
CA MET A 184 10.40 9.63 2.48
C MET A 184 11.53 10.32 1.71
N ASP A 185 12.55 10.82 2.41
CA ASP A 185 13.71 11.44 1.79
C ASP A 185 14.57 10.41 1.03
N PHE A 186 14.81 9.23 1.60
CA PHE A 186 15.47 8.13 0.91
C PHE A 186 14.74 7.77 -0.39
N ASN A 187 13.43 7.61 -0.32
CA ASN A 187 12.62 7.32 -1.50
C ASN A 187 12.71 8.45 -2.55
N ALA A 188 12.63 9.70 -2.13
CA ALA A 188 12.76 10.84 -3.04
C ALA A 188 14.15 10.88 -3.74
N CYS A 189 15.22 10.51 -3.04
CA CYS A 189 16.55 10.43 -3.62
C CYS A 189 16.66 9.38 -4.74
N THR A 190 15.84 8.32 -4.73
CA THR A 190 15.86 7.31 -5.80
C THR A 190 15.30 7.83 -7.12
N PHE A 191 14.56 8.92 -7.12
CA PHE A 191 13.99 9.60 -8.29
C PHE A 191 14.77 10.85 -8.71
N ASP A 192 15.90 11.16 -8.07
CA ASP A 192 16.68 12.36 -8.34
C ASP A 192 18.18 12.02 -8.45
N ASP A 193 18.68 11.95 -9.68
CA ASP A 193 20.08 11.61 -9.98
C ASP A 193 21.07 12.52 -9.25
N SER A 194 20.70 13.77 -9.01
CA SER A 194 21.58 14.74 -8.33
C SER A 194 21.77 14.42 -6.84
N ARG A 195 20.76 13.78 -6.24
CA ARG A 195 20.69 13.40 -4.81
C ARG A 195 21.01 11.92 -4.56
N LEU A 196 21.04 11.12 -5.61
CA LEU A 196 21.24 9.67 -5.51
C LEU A 196 22.49 9.28 -4.70
N LYS A 197 23.56 10.07 -4.80
CA LYS A 197 24.80 9.88 -4.01
C LYS A 197 24.58 10.01 -2.49
N ASP A 198 23.55 10.72 -2.06
CA ASP A 198 23.31 10.98 -0.63
C ASP A 198 22.87 9.71 0.10
N ILE A 199 22.28 8.75 -0.64
CA ILE A 199 21.86 7.45 -0.10
C ILE A 199 22.90 6.35 -0.29
N ALA A 200 24.04 6.61 -0.94
CA ALA A 200 25.07 5.61 -1.22
C ALA A 200 25.59 4.89 0.03
N GLY A 201 25.66 5.59 1.17
CA GLY A 201 26.11 5.04 2.44
C GLY A 201 25.19 4.00 3.07
N TYR A 202 23.95 3.89 2.60
CA TYR A 202 22.96 2.94 3.08
C TYR A 202 22.84 1.69 2.21
N LEU A 203 23.61 1.62 1.13
CA LEU A 203 23.59 0.50 0.18
C LEU A 203 24.74 -0.47 0.47
N GLU A 204 24.47 -1.76 0.34
CA GLU A 204 25.48 -2.82 0.35
C GLU A 204 25.92 -3.16 -1.06
N THR A 205 26.82 -2.39 -1.62
CA THR A 205 27.31 -2.56 -2.99
C THR A 205 28.25 -3.75 -3.18
N SER A 206 28.61 -4.47 -2.12
CA SER A 206 29.59 -5.56 -2.14
C SER A 206 29.05 -6.88 -2.70
N SER A 207 27.74 -7.06 -2.75
CA SER A 207 27.11 -8.22 -3.35
C SER A 207 26.45 -7.84 -4.67
N SER A 208 26.85 -8.50 -5.76
CA SER A 208 26.18 -8.37 -7.05
C SER A 208 24.81 -9.07 -6.95
N GLY A 209 23.80 -8.37 -6.47
CA GLY A 209 22.41 -8.81 -6.62
C GLY A 209 22.07 -8.85 -8.11
N ASP A 210 21.42 -9.91 -8.57
CA ASP A 210 20.88 -9.95 -9.92
C ASP A 210 19.62 -9.09 -9.97
N ASN A 211 19.80 -7.79 -10.21
CA ASN A 211 18.74 -6.83 -10.44
C ASN A 211 18.55 -6.57 -11.94
N THR A 212 18.68 -7.60 -12.77
CA THR A 212 18.50 -7.50 -14.23
C THR A 212 17.09 -7.10 -14.66
N ASN A 213 16.14 -7.21 -13.74
CA ASN A 213 14.79 -6.68 -13.92
C ASN A 213 14.36 -5.93 -12.64
N TYR A 214 13.52 -4.92 -12.79
CA TYR A 214 13.02 -4.14 -11.67
C TYR A 214 11.87 -4.82 -10.90
N GLY A 215 11.60 -6.10 -11.13
CA GLY A 215 10.56 -6.85 -10.42
C GLY A 215 10.83 -7.00 -8.92
N LYS A 216 12.11 -7.07 -8.53
CA LYS A 216 12.54 -7.05 -7.13
C LYS A 216 13.97 -6.51 -7.05
N VAL A 217 14.10 -5.33 -6.49
CA VAL A 217 15.38 -4.67 -6.20
C VAL A 217 15.54 -4.58 -4.68
N ASN A 218 16.75 -4.82 -4.19
CA ASN A 218 17.07 -4.67 -2.78
C ASN A 218 18.33 -3.80 -2.61
N ILE A 219 18.67 -3.42 -1.38
CA ILE A 219 19.81 -2.54 -1.09
C ILE A 219 21.18 -3.16 -1.40
N ASN A 220 21.25 -4.48 -1.66
CA ASN A 220 22.44 -5.17 -2.13
C ASN A 220 22.59 -4.99 -3.64
N CYS A 221 22.70 -3.76 -4.10
CA CYS A 221 22.74 -3.41 -5.50
C CYS A 221 23.60 -2.17 -5.76
N SER A 222 23.85 -1.86 -7.01
CA SER A 222 24.56 -0.64 -7.38
C SER A 222 23.67 0.59 -7.16
N LEU A 223 24.31 1.74 -6.97
CA LEU A 223 23.63 3.02 -6.85
C LEU A 223 22.73 3.31 -8.07
N SER A 224 23.23 2.98 -9.28
CA SER A 224 22.45 3.13 -10.51
C SER A 224 21.16 2.30 -10.49
N GLN A 225 21.20 1.08 -9.95
CA GLN A 225 20.00 0.23 -9.89
C GLN A 225 18.95 0.75 -8.90
N VAL A 226 19.38 1.31 -7.77
CA VAL A 226 18.46 1.96 -6.83
C VAL A 226 17.85 3.22 -7.44
N GLY A 227 18.61 3.94 -8.26
CA GLY A 227 18.16 5.09 -9.03
C GLY A 227 17.51 4.73 -10.36
N TRP A 228 16.93 3.53 -10.50
CA TRP A 228 16.15 3.09 -11.66
C TRP A 228 16.97 2.86 -12.96
N GLY A 229 18.30 2.90 -12.89
CA GLY A 229 19.20 2.62 -14.02
C GLY A 229 19.03 3.62 -15.17
N ASP A 230 18.68 3.11 -16.36
CA ASP A 230 18.47 3.93 -17.57
C ASP A 230 16.99 4.34 -17.75
N LEU A 231 16.12 4.03 -16.79
CA LEU A 231 14.73 4.47 -16.82
C LEU A 231 14.66 5.94 -16.39
N ASP A 232 13.68 6.67 -16.94
CA ASP A 232 13.30 8.02 -16.50
C ASP A 232 11.96 7.91 -15.75
N PRO A 233 11.98 7.55 -14.47
CA PRO A 233 10.80 7.25 -13.70
C PRO A 233 10.14 8.51 -13.18
N TYR A 234 8.81 8.47 -13.05
CA TYR A 234 8.04 9.49 -12.36
C TYR A 234 6.96 8.86 -11.49
N VAL A 235 6.64 9.49 -10.38
CA VAL A 235 5.61 9.02 -9.45
C VAL A 235 4.23 9.45 -9.96
N GLU A 236 3.32 8.50 -10.12
CA GLU A 236 1.96 8.74 -10.64
C GLU A 236 0.89 8.84 -9.54
N SER A 237 1.20 8.44 -8.31
CA SER A 237 0.25 8.44 -7.20
C SER A 237 0.88 9.01 -5.93
N ASP A 238 0.06 9.50 -5.03
CA ASP A 238 0.51 9.91 -3.70
C ASP A 238 1.22 8.75 -2.98
N ILE A 239 2.27 9.09 -2.24
CA ILE A 239 3.04 8.15 -1.42
C ILE A 239 2.61 8.32 0.03
N MET A 240 1.86 7.34 0.54
CA MET A 240 1.44 7.32 1.94
C MET A 240 2.18 6.21 2.68
N PRO A 241 3.05 6.56 3.64
CA PRO A 241 3.81 5.56 4.38
C PRO A 241 2.90 4.77 5.33
N GLU A 242 3.16 3.47 5.41
CA GLU A 242 2.53 2.58 6.38
C GLU A 242 3.59 2.06 7.35
N VAL A 243 3.33 2.16 8.64
CA VAL A 243 4.18 1.63 9.71
C VAL A 243 3.76 0.18 9.98
N ILE A 244 4.58 -0.77 9.56
CA ILE A 244 4.31 -2.20 9.74
C ILE A 244 4.75 -2.67 11.13
N SER A 245 5.89 -2.15 11.57
CA SER A 245 6.45 -2.42 12.90
C SER A 245 7.30 -1.23 13.33
N VAL A 246 7.34 -0.96 14.61
CA VAL A 246 8.16 0.11 15.19
C VAL A 246 8.56 -0.24 16.61
N ASP A 247 9.83 -0.02 16.93
CA ASP A 247 10.38 -0.02 18.27
C ASP A 247 11.37 1.14 18.45
N ASP A 248 12.09 1.20 19.55
CA ASP A 248 13.03 2.27 19.82
C ASP A 248 14.14 2.36 18.76
N ASP A 249 14.63 1.21 18.32
CA ASP A 249 15.79 1.11 17.44
C ASP A 249 15.41 1.00 15.96
N VAL A 250 14.37 0.26 15.64
CA VAL A 250 14.04 -0.11 14.25
C VAL A 250 12.59 0.21 13.92
N ALA A 251 12.35 0.67 12.73
CA ALA A 251 11.01 0.69 12.13
C ALA A 251 11.02 -0.01 10.77
N ILE A 252 9.92 -0.68 10.48
CA ILE A 252 9.64 -1.23 9.16
C ILE A 252 8.49 -0.42 8.59
N LEU A 253 8.78 0.29 7.50
CA LEU A 253 7.80 1.09 6.80
C LEU A 253 7.59 0.52 5.40
N ARG A 254 6.36 0.59 4.94
CA ARG A 254 5.96 0.22 3.59
C ARG A 254 5.49 1.47 2.85
N LEU A 255 6.05 1.69 1.66
CA LEU A 255 5.55 2.67 0.71
C LEU A 255 4.95 1.92 -0.47
N SER A 256 3.73 2.27 -0.85
CA SER A 256 3.04 1.69 -2.00
C SER A 256 2.59 2.81 -2.92
N TYR A 257 3.09 2.84 -4.15
CA TYR A 257 2.79 3.90 -5.11
C TYR A 257 2.96 3.39 -6.53
N ARG A 258 2.42 4.13 -7.49
CA ARG A 258 2.57 3.85 -8.91
C ARG A 258 3.69 4.67 -9.50
N VAL A 259 4.47 4.02 -10.36
CA VAL A 259 5.57 4.62 -11.11
C VAL A 259 5.29 4.46 -12.58
N GLY A 260 5.35 5.56 -13.32
CA GLY A 260 5.44 5.57 -14.77
C GLY A 260 6.90 5.69 -15.21
N ALA A 261 7.22 5.21 -16.40
CA ALA A 261 8.52 5.41 -17.04
C ALA A 261 8.32 6.04 -18.41
N ALA A 262 9.18 7.02 -18.74
CA ALA A 262 9.15 7.69 -20.02
C ALA A 262 9.86 6.84 -21.09
N ASN A 263 9.24 5.75 -21.52
CA ASN A 263 9.67 4.97 -22.67
C ASN A 263 8.49 4.73 -23.61
N ASP A 264 8.75 4.29 -24.84
CA ASP A 264 7.77 4.14 -25.94
C ASP A 264 6.60 3.19 -25.66
N TYR A 265 6.58 2.54 -24.50
CA TYR A 265 5.53 1.65 -24.01
C TYR A 265 4.96 2.28 -22.74
N SER A 266 3.86 3.02 -22.89
CA SER A 266 3.12 3.64 -21.79
C SER A 266 2.49 2.58 -20.87
N SER A 267 3.27 2.00 -19.98
CA SER A 267 2.80 1.13 -18.90
C SER A 267 3.23 1.73 -17.57
N SER A 268 2.26 2.03 -16.71
CA SER A 268 2.55 2.32 -15.31
C SER A 268 2.48 1.04 -14.50
N ASP A 269 3.49 0.81 -13.68
CA ASP A 269 3.55 -0.33 -12.77
C ASP A 269 3.36 0.13 -11.32
N THR A 270 2.81 -0.74 -10.49
CA THR A 270 2.70 -0.49 -9.05
C THR A 270 3.88 -1.11 -8.33
N TYR A 271 4.62 -0.29 -7.61
CA TYR A 271 5.76 -0.72 -6.79
C TYR A 271 5.41 -0.63 -5.31
N THR A 272 5.88 -1.61 -4.55
CA THR A 272 5.82 -1.60 -3.09
C THR A 272 7.24 -1.60 -2.56
N CYS A 273 7.60 -0.54 -1.86
CA CYS A 273 8.90 -0.41 -1.22
C CYS A 273 8.77 -0.75 0.27
N LEU A 274 9.62 -1.67 0.76
CA LEU A 274 9.78 -1.95 2.18
C LEU A 274 11.10 -1.37 2.63
N LEU A 275 11.05 -0.38 3.52
CA LEU A 275 12.22 0.26 4.09
C LEU A 275 12.34 -0.05 5.57
N TYR A 276 13.53 -0.48 5.96
CA TYR A 276 13.91 -0.74 7.35
C TYR A 276 14.76 0.43 7.82
N THR A 277 14.34 1.11 8.89
CA THR A 277 15.20 2.09 9.57
C THR A 277 15.87 1.41 10.75
N SER A 278 17.19 1.48 10.81
CA SER A 278 18.00 1.06 11.96
C SER A 278 18.70 2.30 12.51
N PRO A 279 19.13 2.32 13.79
CA PRO A 279 20.00 3.37 14.27
C PRO A 279 21.22 3.47 13.35
N SER A 280 21.62 4.71 13.07
CA SER A 280 22.73 4.98 12.16
C SER A 280 23.97 4.19 12.62
N PRO A 281 24.70 3.51 11.71
CA PRO A 281 25.99 2.89 12.04
C PRO A 281 27.01 3.87 12.62
N ARG A 282 26.77 5.18 12.49
CA ARG A 282 27.62 6.22 13.09
C ARG A 282 27.47 6.35 14.60
N ASP A 283 26.33 5.96 15.15
CA ASP A 283 26.08 6.06 16.60
C ASP A 283 26.75 4.90 17.37
N GLY A 284 27.10 3.81 16.71
CA GLY A 284 27.84 2.66 17.27
C GLY A 284 29.36 2.79 17.26
N LEU A 285 29.92 3.85 16.67
CA LEU A 285 31.38 4.08 16.60
C LEU A 285 31.88 5.12 17.59
N LEU A 286 31.05 5.61 18.49
CA LEU A 286 31.39 6.58 19.53
C LEU A 286 31.27 6.00 20.97
N SER A 287 31.36 4.69 21.13
CA SER A 287 31.45 4.06 22.46
C SER A 287 32.81 3.37 22.64
#